data_5e69adb3c1e18be362ff5d75f3f83fdc
#
_entry.id   5e69adb3c1e18be362ff5d75f3f83fdc
#
_cell.length_a   1.000
_cell.length_b   1.000
_cell.length_c   1.000
_cell.angle_alpha   90.00
_cell.angle_beta   90.00
_cell.angle_gamma   90.00
#
_symmetry.space_group_name_H-M   'P 1'
#
loop_
_entity.id
_entity.type
_entity.pdbx_description
1 polymer ?
#
loop_
_entity_poly.entity_id
_entity_poly.type
_entity_poly.pdbx_seq_one_letter_code
_entity_poly.pdbx_strand_id
1 'polypeptide(L)'
;MGDYSKALEFYEKAHQIYEKALPSNHPDLATSYSAIGGAYYNMGDYSKALEFYEKAHQIYEKALPSNHPSLATSYSNIGQVYTTMGDYSKALEFYEKSHKIKEKALPSNHPSLATSYSNIGQVYNNMGEYSKALEF
;
A
#
# COMPACT_ATOMS: atom_id res chain seq x y z
N MET A 1 -5.34 12.32 17.85
CA MET A 1 -6.21 12.52 16.70
C MET A 1 -5.62 13.55 15.76
N GLY A 2 -5.26 13.16 14.57
CA GLY A 2 -4.67 14.08 13.62
C GLY A 2 -5.74 14.88 12.89
N ASP A 3 -5.31 16.02 12.38
CA ASP A 3 -6.17 16.79 11.49
C ASP A 3 -5.86 16.33 10.07
N TYR A 4 -6.58 15.30 9.62
CA TYR A 4 -6.32 14.69 8.32
C TYR A 4 -6.66 15.62 7.16
N SER A 5 -7.62 16.52 7.35
CA SER A 5 -7.96 17.51 6.32
C SER A 5 -6.81 18.46 6.08
N LYS A 6 -6.17 18.92 7.15
CA LYS A 6 -5.00 19.80 7.02
C LYS A 6 -3.81 19.06 6.45
N ALA A 7 -3.60 17.81 6.87
CA ALA A 7 -2.54 16.98 6.30
C ALA A 7 -2.73 16.86 4.79
N LEU A 8 -3.94 16.56 4.37
CA LEU A 8 -4.28 16.42 2.96
C LEU A 8 -4.00 17.73 2.20
N GLU A 9 -4.38 18.86 2.75
CA GLU A 9 -4.16 20.17 2.12
C GLU A 9 -2.69 20.38 1.85
N PHE A 10 -1.82 20.11 2.83
CA PHE A 10 -0.39 20.29 2.66
C PHE A 10 0.23 19.27 1.73
N TYR A 11 -0.23 18.03 1.77
CA TYR A 11 0.23 17.01 0.83
C TYR A 11 -0.10 17.39 -0.60
N GLU A 12 -1.29 17.96 -0.82
CA GLU A 12 -1.69 18.40 -2.16
C GLU A 12 -0.85 19.57 -2.65
N LYS A 13 -0.53 20.49 -1.76
CA LYS A 13 0.36 21.60 -2.11
C LYS A 13 1.75 21.10 -2.50
N ALA A 14 2.29 20.18 -1.72
CA ALA A 14 3.59 19.58 -2.01
C ALA A 14 3.54 18.83 -3.34
N HIS A 15 2.46 18.09 -3.58
CA HIS A 15 2.30 17.35 -4.81
C HIS A 15 2.28 18.26 -6.04
N GLN A 16 1.61 19.39 -5.96
CA GLN A 16 1.57 20.34 -7.07
C GLN A 16 2.97 20.82 -7.44
N ILE A 17 3.82 21.02 -6.45
CA ILE A 17 5.20 21.44 -6.68
C ILE A 17 5.99 20.32 -7.35
N TYR A 18 5.87 19.09 -6.83
CA TYR A 18 6.55 17.94 -7.42
C TYR A 18 6.11 17.72 -8.86
N GLU A 19 4.82 17.87 -9.12
CA GLU A 19 4.25 17.64 -10.45
C GLU A 19 4.85 18.58 -11.48
N LYS A 20 5.11 19.83 -11.09
CA LYS A 20 5.71 20.83 -11.97
C LYS A 20 7.23 20.66 -12.11
N ALA A 21 7.88 20.13 -11.08
CA ALA A 21 9.33 20.08 -11.00
C ALA A 21 9.92 18.77 -11.52
N LEU A 22 9.13 17.68 -11.56
CA LEU A 22 9.64 16.34 -11.84
C LEU A 22 8.97 15.72 -13.06
N PRO A 23 9.68 14.77 -13.73
CA PRO A 23 9.05 13.99 -14.80
C PRO A 23 7.87 13.18 -14.28
N SER A 24 6.92 12.89 -15.16
CA SER A 24 5.66 12.22 -14.78
C SER A 24 5.83 10.84 -14.17
N ASN A 25 6.97 10.19 -14.39
CA ASN A 25 7.23 8.85 -13.84
C ASN A 25 8.27 8.86 -12.72
N HIS A 26 8.54 10.02 -12.11
CA HIS A 26 9.54 10.09 -11.04
C HIS A 26 8.99 9.44 -9.77
N PRO A 27 9.79 8.60 -9.10
CA PRO A 27 9.32 7.91 -7.87
C PRO A 27 8.85 8.84 -6.76
N ASP A 28 9.38 10.06 -6.68
CA ASP A 28 8.93 11.01 -5.66
C ASP A 28 7.47 11.43 -5.88
N LEU A 29 6.99 11.44 -7.13
CA LEU A 29 5.58 11.66 -7.41
C LEU A 29 4.73 10.53 -6.84
N ALA A 30 5.20 9.29 -6.98
CA ALA A 30 4.49 8.14 -6.42
C ALA A 30 4.40 8.25 -4.90
N THR A 31 5.50 8.62 -4.24
CA THR A 31 5.51 8.80 -2.80
C THR A 31 4.52 9.88 -2.38
N SER A 32 4.45 10.96 -3.15
CA SER A 32 3.51 12.04 -2.90
C SER A 32 2.06 11.57 -3.03
N TYR A 33 1.75 10.80 -4.09
CA TYR A 33 0.41 10.22 -4.24
C TYR A 33 0.08 9.28 -3.08
N SER A 34 1.05 8.49 -2.62
CA SER A 34 0.83 7.59 -1.47
C SER A 34 0.49 8.36 -0.20
N ALA A 35 1.13 9.49 0.03
CA ALA A 35 0.82 10.33 1.19
C ALA A 35 -0.62 10.84 1.11
N ILE A 36 -1.06 11.27 -0.08
CA ILE A 36 -2.44 11.71 -0.29
C ILE A 36 -3.40 10.54 -0.04
N GLY A 37 -3.09 9.36 -0.59
CA GLY A 37 -3.90 8.16 -0.39
C GLY A 37 -4.04 7.81 1.09
N GLY A 38 -2.93 7.90 1.83
CA GLY A 38 -2.94 7.64 3.28
C GLY A 38 -3.82 8.61 4.04
N ALA A 39 -3.82 9.88 3.65
CA ALA A 39 -4.68 10.88 4.28
C ALA A 39 -6.15 10.54 4.04
N TYR A 40 -6.52 10.18 2.82
CA TYR A 40 -7.89 9.76 2.53
C TYR A 40 -8.27 8.50 3.30
N TYR A 41 -7.36 7.54 3.40
CA TYR A 41 -7.60 6.34 4.18
C TYR A 41 -7.93 6.68 5.63
N ASN A 42 -7.14 7.57 6.23
CA ASN A 42 -7.35 7.98 7.63
C ASN A 42 -8.65 8.77 7.82
N MET A 43 -9.13 9.41 6.75
CA MET A 43 -10.42 10.11 6.77
C MET A 43 -11.60 9.17 6.54
N GLY A 44 -11.34 7.92 6.20
CA GLY A 44 -12.40 6.96 5.90
C GLY A 44 -12.89 6.99 4.46
N ASP A 45 -12.23 7.74 3.59
CA ASP A 45 -12.59 7.79 2.17
C ASP A 45 -11.75 6.76 1.41
N TYR A 46 -12.20 5.51 1.48
CA TYR A 46 -11.41 4.38 0.96
C TYR A 46 -11.38 4.34 -0.56
N SER A 47 -12.42 4.80 -1.24
CA SER A 47 -12.42 4.88 -2.69
C SER A 47 -11.32 5.80 -3.20
N LYS A 48 -11.20 6.97 -2.58
CA LYS A 48 -10.14 7.91 -2.95
C LYS A 48 -8.76 7.40 -2.54
N ALA A 49 -8.66 6.73 -1.39
CA ALA A 49 -7.41 6.13 -0.98
C ALA A 49 -6.92 5.14 -2.05
N LEU A 50 -7.81 4.27 -2.54
CA LEU A 50 -7.46 3.34 -3.61
C LEU A 50 -7.01 4.06 -4.88
N GLU A 51 -7.75 5.09 -5.26
CA GLU A 51 -7.42 5.85 -6.48
C GLU A 51 -5.98 6.38 -6.42
N PHE A 52 -5.59 6.98 -5.31
CA PHE A 52 -4.26 7.57 -5.19
C PHE A 52 -3.17 6.54 -4.98
N TYR A 53 -3.47 5.48 -4.23
CA TYR A 53 -2.51 4.37 -4.09
C TYR A 53 -2.26 3.69 -5.43
N GLU A 54 -3.28 3.54 -6.26
CA GLU A 54 -3.11 2.94 -7.58
C GLU A 54 -2.30 3.83 -8.51
N LYS A 55 -2.51 5.14 -8.44
CA LYS A 55 -1.67 6.08 -9.21
C LYS A 55 -0.21 5.97 -8.79
N ALA A 56 0.05 5.89 -7.50
CA ALA A 56 1.40 5.72 -6.97
C ALA A 56 2.00 4.41 -7.48
N HIS A 57 1.22 3.33 -7.42
CA HIS A 57 1.69 2.04 -7.84
C HIS A 57 2.08 2.01 -9.32
N GLN A 58 1.27 2.62 -10.18
CA GLN A 58 1.58 2.67 -11.60
C GLN A 58 2.90 3.36 -11.88
N ILE A 59 3.22 4.41 -11.14
CA ILE A 59 4.49 5.11 -11.30
C ILE A 59 5.65 4.22 -10.84
N TYR A 60 5.51 3.61 -9.66
CA TYR A 60 6.55 2.71 -9.15
C TYR A 60 6.80 1.54 -10.10
N GLU A 61 5.75 1.00 -10.67
CA GLU A 61 5.84 -0.14 -11.57
C GLU A 61 6.65 0.19 -12.81
N LYS A 62 6.49 1.41 -13.34
CA LYS A 62 7.22 1.86 -14.53
C LYS A 62 8.65 2.29 -14.21
N ALA A 63 8.86 2.83 -13.01
CA ALA A 63 10.14 3.47 -12.66
C ALA A 63 11.12 2.54 -11.95
N LEU A 64 10.65 1.45 -11.36
CA LEU A 64 11.46 0.61 -10.48
C LEU A 64 11.53 -0.83 -10.97
N PRO A 65 12.61 -1.56 -10.60
CA PRO A 65 12.68 -2.99 -10.90
C PRO A 65 11.54 -3.75 -10.23
N SER A 66 11.14 -4.88 -10.82
CA SER A 66 9.98 -5.65 -10.38
C SER A 66 10.10 -6.19 -8.95
N ASN A 67 11.30 -6.26 -8.39
CA ASN A 67 11.52 -6.75 -7.03
C ASN A 67 11.85 -5.63 -6.05
N HIS A 68 11.59 -4.37 -6.41
CA HIS A 68 11.93 -3.24 -5.54
C HIS A 68 11.00 -3.20 -4.31
N PRO A 69 11.56 -2.95 -3.10
CA PRO A 69 10.74 -2.91 -1.88
C PRO A 69 9.57 -1.94 -1.92
N SER A 70 9.71 -0.83 -2.64
CA SER A 70 8.61 0.16 -2.75
C SER A 70 7.39 -0.43 -3.43
N LEU A 71 7.56 -1.39 -4.37
CA LEU A 71 6.44 -2.08 -4.98
C LEU A 71 5.70 -2.96 -3.97
N ALA A 72 6.46 -3.64 -3.10
CA ALA A 72 5.85 -4.45 -2.06
C ALA A 72 5.02 -3.58 -1.10
N THR A 73 5.57 -2.43 -0.69
CA THR A 73 4.85 -1.51 0.18
C THR A 73 3.58 -0.99 -0.50
N SER A 74 3.68 -0.67 -1.79
CA SER A 74 2.55 -0.19 -2.56
C SER A 74 1.42 -1.22 -2.61
N TYR A 75 1.75 -2.48 -2.89
CA TYR A 75 0.77 -3.56 -2.87
C TYR A 75 0.14 -3.73 -1.49
N SER A 76 0.94 -3.64 -0.42
CA SER A 76 0.43 -3.76 0.95
C SER A 76 -0.55 -2.65 1.29
N ASN A 77 -0.27 -1.43 0.86
CA ASN A 77 -1.18 -0.31 1.08
C ASN A 77 -2.53 -0.56 0.42
N ILE A 78 -2.52 -1.05 -0.81
CA ILE A 78 -3.76 -1.39 -1.51
C ILE A 78 -4.49 -2.52 -0.80
N GLY A 79 -3.76 -3.56 -0.39
CA GLY A 79 -4.34 -4.68 0.35
C GLY A 79 -5.01 -4.22 1.66
N GLN A 80 -4.39 -3.28 2.35
CA GLN A 80 -4.95 -2.74 3.58
C GLN A 80 -6.29 -2.05 3.36
N VAL A 81 -6.40 -1.28 2.29
CA VAL A 81 -7.67 -0.61 1.97
C VAL A 81 -8.76 -1.65 1.70
N TYR A 82 -8.45 -2.67 0.89
CA TYR A 82 -9.43 -3.71 0.60
C TYR A 82 -9.85 -4.48 1.87
N THR A 83 -8.89 -4.74 2.78
CA THR A 83 -9.22 -5.39 4.05
C THR A 83 -10.22 -4.55 4.84
N THR A 84 -9.98 -3.25 4.91
CA THR A 84 -10.87 -2.33 5.64
C THR A 84 -12.25 -2.25 4.99
N MET A 85 -12.30 -2.33 3.66
CA MET A 85 -13.57 -2.32 2.91
C MET A 85 -14.32 -3.64 2.99
N GLY A 86 -13.67 -4.69 3.49
CA GLY A 86 -14.28 -6.01 3.56
C GLY A 86 -14.14 -6.84 2.30
N ASP A 87 -13.37 -6.40 1.33
CA ASP A 87 -13.11 -7.18 0.10
C ASP A 87 -11.86 -8.04 0.33
N TYR A 88 -12.07 -9.13 1.04
CA TYR A 88 -10.96 -9.96 1.50
C TYR A 88 -10.26 -10.73 0.38
N SER A 89 -10.99 -11.11 -0.66
CA SER A 89 -10.38 -11.78 -1.82
C SER A 89 -9.34 -10.90 -2.48
N LYS A 90 -9.68 -9.63 -2.71
CA LYS A 90 -8.73 -8.69 -3.29
C LYS A 90 -7.60 -8.36 -2.32
N ALA A 91 -7.90 -8.23 -1.04
CA ALA A 91 -6.88 -7.99 -0.03
C ALA A 91 -5.81 -9.08 -0.07
N LEU A 92 -6.23 -10.35 -0.13
CA LEU A 92 -5.31 -11.47 -0.21
C LEU A 92 -4.47 -11.41 -1.48
N GLU A 93 -5.08 -11.09 -2.60
CA GLU A 93 -4.36 -10.99 -3.87
C GLU A 93 -3.20 -10.00 -3.76
N PHE A 94 -3.46 -8.83 -3.21
CA PHE A 94 -2.43 -7.78 -3.13
C PHE A 94 -1.40 -8.07 -2.04
N TYR A 95 -1.81 -8.61 -0.90
CA TYR A 95 -0.85 -9.00 0.13
C TYR A 95 0.06 -10.11 -0.34
N GLU A 96 -0.46 -11.05 -1.13
CA GLU A 96 0.36 -12.14 -1.67
C GLU A 96 1.38 -11.61 -2.68
N LYS A 97 0.98 -10.66 -3.51
CA LYS A 97 1.92 -10.01 -4.43
C LYS A 97 3.03 -9.30 -3.67
N SER A 98 2.67 -8.59 -2.61
CA SER A 98 3.64 -7.92 -1.74
C SER A 98 4.60 -8.94 -1.12
N HIS A 99 4.05 -10.03 -0.61
CA HIS A 99 4.84 -11.06 0.05
C HIS A 99 5.85 -11.69 -0.92
N LYS A 100 5.45 -11.97 -2.14
CA LYS A 100 6.34 -12.57 -3.14
C LYS A 100 7.54 -11.69 -3.43
N ILE A 101 7.33 -10.38 -3.51
CA ILE A 101 8.42 -9.45 -3.73
C ILE A 101 9.38 -9.47 -2.53
N LYS A 102 8.85 -9.41 -1.32
CA LYS A 102 9.65 -9.42 -0.10
C LYS A 102 10.43 -10.73 0.03
N GLU A 103 9.81 -11.84 -0.32
CA GLU A 103 10.43 -13.15 -0.23
C GLU A 103 11.67 -13.24 -1.11
N LYS A 104 11.60 -12.65 -2.31
CA LYS A 104 12.73 -12.65 -3.24
C LYS A 104 13.80 -11.64 -2.86
N ALA A 105 13.41 -10.53 -2.24
CA ALA A 105 14.30 -9.41 -1.98
C ALA A 105 14.99 -9.46 -0.61
N LEU A 106 14.46 -10.22 0.34
CA LEU A 106 14.90 -10.20 1.72
C LEU A 106 15.36 -11.59 2.19
N PRO A 107 16.27 -11.63 3.19
CA PRO A 107 16.64 -12.90 3.82
C PRO A 107 15.42 -13.56 4.47
N SER A 108 15.44 -14.89 4.56
CA SER A 108 14.30 -15.67 5.05
C SER A 108 13.88 -15.35 6.49
N ASN A 109 14.77 -14.73 7.27
CA ASN A 109 14.48 -14.37 8.65
C ASN A 109 14.23 -12.86 8.85
N HIS A 110 13.99 -12.13 7.74
CA HIS A 110 13.77 -10.69 7.85
C HIS A 110 12.40 -10.40 8.50
N PRO A 111 12.35 -9.45 9.47
CA PRO A 111 11.09 -9.14 10.16
C PRO A 111 9.94 -8.71 9.24
N SER A 112 10.24 -8.09 8.10
CA SER A 112 9.21 -7.70 7.14
C SER A 112 8.43 -8.88 6.59
N LEU A 113 9.06 -10.07 6.53
CA LEU A 113 8.36 -11.27 6.09
C LEU A 113 7.34 -11.72 7.15
N ALA A 114 7.69 -11.58 8.43
CA ALA A 114 6.75 -11.87 9.52
C ALA A 114 5.54 -10.95 9.44
N THR A 115 5.75 -9.66 9.20
CA THR A 115 4.67 -8.69 9.03
C THR A 115 3.78 -9.09 7.86
N SER A 116 4.38 -9.52 6.76
CA SER A 116 3.66 -9.94 5.57
C SER A 116 2.74 -11.14 5.87
N TYR A 117 3.27 -12.16 6.54
CA TYR A 117 2.47 -13.31 6.94
C TYR A 117 1.35 -12.91 7.90
N SER A 118 1.64 -12.00 8.84
CA SER A 118 0.63 -11.52 9.78
C SER A 118 -0.52 -10.82 9.07
N ASN A 119 -0.21 -10.01 8.06
CA ASN A 119 -1.25 -9.34 7.28
C ASN A 119 -2.15 -10.34 6.58
N ILE A 120 -1.56 -11.36 5.98
CA ILE A 120 -2.33 -12.42 5.31
C ILE A 120 -3.19 -13.19 6.33
N GLY A 121 -2.59 -13.55 7.45
CA GLY A 121 -3.30 -14.24 8.52
C GLY A 121 -4.48 -13.43 9.04
N GLN A 122 -4.30 -12.11 9.17
CA GLN A 122 -5.38 -11.23 9.64
C GLN A 122 -6.56 -11.23 8.67
N VAL A 123 -6.29 -11.26 7.37
CA VAL A 123 -7.37 -11.32 6.39
C VAL A 123 -8.17 -12.62 6.54
N TYR A 124 -7.49 -13.75 6.67
CA TYR A 124 -8.17 -15.02 6.87
C TYR A 124 -8.97 -15.02 8.18
N ASN A 125 -8.42 -14.43 9.24
CA ASN A 125 -9.12 -14.32 10.50
C ASN A 125 -10.41 -13.51 10.33
N ASN A 126 -10.33 -12.41 9.60
CA ASN A 126 -11.50 -11.55 9.34
C ASN A 126 -12.55 -12.26 8.48
N MET A 127 -12.12 -13.21 7.65
CA MET A 127 -13.03 -14.02 6.85
C MET A 127 -13.69 -15.12 7.68
N GLY A 128 -13.26 -15.32 8.91
CA GLY A 128 -13.76 -16.40 9.75
C GLY A 128 -13.10 -17.76 9.48
N GLU A 129 -12.01 -17.76 8.72
CA GLU A 129 -11.29 -18.99 8.42
C GLU A 129 -10.12 -19.14 9.39
N TYR A 130 -10.44 -19.36 10.65
CA TYR A 130 -9.44 -19.33 11.73
C TYR A 130 -8.34 -20.39 11.55
N SER A 131 -8.66 -21.54 10.98
CA SER A 131 -7.65 -22.56 10.76
C SER A 131 -6.58 -22.10 9.78
N LYS A 132 -6.96 -21.35 8.75
CA LYS A 132 -6.02 -20.77 7.80
C LYS A 132 -5.15 -19.71 8.46
N ALA A 133 -5.72 -18.86 9.30
CA ALA A 133 -4.98 -17.83 10.02
C ALA A 133 -3.88 -18.44 10.89
N LEU A 134 -4.15 -19.58 11.52
CA LEU A 134 -3.19 -20.24 12.38
C LEU A 134 -2.01 -20.85 11.61
N GLU A 135 -2.12 -21.04 10.30
CA GLU A 135 -1.03 -21.51 9.46
C GLU A 135 0.03 -20.45 9.20
N PHE A 136 -0.31 -19.19 9.36
CA PHE A 136 0.58 -18.07 9.15
C PHE A 136 1.00 -17.43 10.47
#